data_d9280c0017d2f25c288711a234ca4f5a
#
_entry.id   d9280c0017d2f25c288711a234ca4f5a
#
_cell.length_a   1.000
_cell.length_b   1.000
_cell.length_c   1.000
_cell.angle_alpha   90.00
_cell.angle_beta   90.00
_cell.angle_gamma   90.00
#
_symmetry.space_group_name_H-M   'P 1'
#
loop_
_entity.id
_entity.type
_entity.pdbx_description
1 polymer ?
#
loop_
_entity_poly.entity_id
_entity_poly.type
_entity_poly.pdbx_seq_one_letter_code
_entity_poly.pdbx_strand_id
1 'polypeptide(L)'
;MQAQPRPRLPQRPATEDRPTRPDLRVVAPVGSPRRFRAFAIVTAALVAAGGYVHLCLYRHGYRTIPKIGVGFLLQVLTSAVVVVALLIGPHRVARIAGAVHLTDRWAGILTGLSAAALAAGTLVAFALTRTPGGLFNFQERGLQPAPQALIALVAESGVLVVLGAWLVADHVVRREPRALAASRV
;
A
#
# COMPACT_ATOMS: atom_id res chain seq x y z
N MET A 1 -6.08 -75.18 37.78
CA MET A 1 -5.75 -73.82 37.48
C MET A 1 -6.46 -73.48 36.14
N GLN A 2 -7.72 -72.93 36.21
CA GLN A 2 -8.56 -72.77 35.05
C GLN A 2 -8.32 -71.34 34.55
N ALA A 3 -7.91 -71.17 33.26
CA ALA A 3 -7.71 -69.86 32.65
C ALA A 3 -9.07 -69.21 32.33
N GLN A 4 -9.34 -68.04 32.91
CA GLN A 4 -10.51 -67.26 32.60
C GLN A 4 -10.42 -66.70 31.16
N PRO A 5 -11.51 -66.77 30.35
CA PRO A 5 -11.55 -66.17 29.02
C PRO A 5 -11.59 -64.64 29.13
N ARG A 6 -10.72 -63.98 28.34
CA ARG A 6 -10.65 -62.52 28.24
C ARG A 6 -11.91 -61.97 27.62
N PRO A 7 -12.48 -60.87 28.16
CA PRO A 7 -13.65 -60.19 27.56
C PRO A 7 -13.30 -59.60 26.17
N ARG A 8 -14.15 -59.88 25.17
CA ARG A 8 -14.06 -59.31 23.85
C ARG A 8 -14.42 -57.83 23.93
N LEU A 9 -13.51 -56.95 23.52
CA LEU A 9 -13.79 -55.52 23.36
C LEU A 9 -14.86 -55.31 22.28
N PRO A 10 -15.82 -54.38 22.47
CA PRO A 10 -16.83 -54.06 21.46
C PRO A 10 -16.16 -53.55 20.19
N GLN A 11 -16.49 -54.14 19.06
CA GLN A 11 -16.04 -53.69 17.74
C GLN A 11 -16.66 -52.32 17.49
N ARG A 12 -15.80 -51.33 17.22
CA ARG A 12 -16.21 -49.99 16.81
C ARG A 12 -17.03 -50.12 15.53
N PRO A 13 -18.23 -49.48 15.43
CA PRO A 13 -19.02 -49.51 14.22
C PRO A 13 -18.20 -48.88 13.08
N ALA A 14 -18.34 -49.47 11.90
CA ALA A 14 -17.71 -48.99 10.66
C ALA A 14 -17.99 -47.50 10.47
N THR A 15 -16.94 -46.79 10.14
CA THR A 15 -16.93 -45.37 9.85
C THR A 15 -18.10 -45.01 8.93
N GLU A 16 -19.11 -44.33 9.48
CA GLU A 16 -20.13 -43.63 8.71
C GLU A 16 -19.45 -42.78 7.62
N ASP A 17 -19.87 -43.02 6.40
CA ASP A 17 -19.44 -42.30 5.20
C ASP A 17 -19.64 -40.80 5.45
N ARG A 18 -18.56 -40.12 5.81
CA ARG A 18 -18.56 -38.68 6.06
C ARG A 18 -18.81 -38.02 4.71
N PRO A 19 -19.94 -37.34 4.49
CA PRO A 19 -20.21 -36.72 3.20
C PRO A 19 -19.02 -35.83 2.83
N THR A 20 -18.40 -36.11 1.71
CA THR A 20 -17.34 -35.31 1.10
C THR A 20 -17.85 -33.88 0.99
N ARG A 21 -17.36 -33.02 1.88
CA ARG A 21 -17.64 -31.58 1.78
C ARG A 21 -17.21 -31.13 0.39
N PRO A 22 -18.11 -30.50 -0.38
CA PRO A 22 -17.73 -29.94 -1.67
C PRO A 22 -16.52 -29.01 -1.42
N ASP A 23 -15.49 -29.17 -2.24
CA ASP A 23 -14.31 -28.33 -2.26
C ASP A 23 -14.76 -26.90 -2.55
N LEU A 24 -15.20 -26.20 -1.53
CA LEU A 24 -15.36 -24.75 -1.55
C LEU A 24 -13.94 -24.23 -1.78
N ARG A 25 -13.60 -23.96 -3.03
CA ARG A 25 -12.43 -23.16 -3.37
C ARG A 25 -12.53 -21.91 -2.52
N VAL A 26 -11.79 -21.91 -1.41
CA VAL A 26 -11.68 -20.75 -0.55
C VAL A 26 -11.04 -19.67 -1.41
N VAL A 27 -11.89 -18.84 -2.02
CA VAL A 27 -11.43 -17.60 -2.66
C VAL A 27 -10.71 -16.85 -1.56
N ALA A 28 -9.38 -16.82 -1.64
CA ALA A 28 -8.56 -16.19 -0.63
C ALA A 28 -9.08 -14.76 -0.42
N PRO A 29 -9.42 -14.37 0.81
CA PRO A 29 -9.95 -13.04 1.08
C PRO A 29 -9.00 -11.99 0.48
N VAL A 30 -9.54 -10.93 -0.11
CA VAL A 30 -8.76 -9.84 -0.76
C VAL A 30 -7.74 -9.21 0.20
N GLY A 31 -7.91 -9.40 1.49
CA GLY A 31 -6.93 -9.09 2.54
C GLY A 31 -5.80 -10.11 2.68
N SER A 32 -5.53 -10.97 1.67
CA SER A 32 -4.40 -11.90 1.77
C SER A 32 -3.09 -11.12 1.89
N PRO A 33 -2.16 -11.55 2.77
CA PRO A 33 -0.87 -10.89 2.98
C PRO A 33 -0.09 -10.68 1.67
N ARG A 34 -0.26 -11.56 0.70
CA ARG A 34 0.40 -11.49 -0.61
C ARG A 34 -0.11 -10.31 -1.46
N ARG A 35 -1.42 -10.06 -1.48
CA ARG A 35 -1.99 -8.94 -2.25
C ARG A 35 -1.59 -7.61 -1.66
N PHE A 36 -1.67 -7.46 -0.34
CA PHE A 36 -1.19 -6.27 0.36
C PHE A 36 0.28 -6.00 0.02
N ARG A 37 1.14 -7.04 0.05
CA ARG A 37 2.56 -6.91 -0.26
C ARG A 37 2.81 -6.50 -1.72
N ALA A 38 2.04 -7.03 -2.67
CA ALA A 38 2.15 -6.62 -4.08
C ALA A 38 1.81 -5.13 -4.26
N PHE A 39 0.71 -4.65 -3.68
CA PHE A 39 0.35 -3.23 -3.70
C PHE A 39 1.41 -2.35 -3.05
N ALA A 40 1.96 -2.76 -1.90
CA ALA A 40 3.01 -2.03 -1.22
C ALA A 40 4.29 -1.92 -2.07
N ILE A 41 4.70 -2.99 -2.75
CA ILE A 41 5.88 -3.00 -3.64
C ILE A 41 5.66 -2.08 -4.84
N VAL A 42 4.51 -2.17 -5.51
CA VAL A 42 4.20 -1.30 -6.66
C VAL A 42 4.17 0.17 -6.24
N THR A 43 3.50 0.49 -5.13
CA THR A 43 3.49 1.85 -4.60
C THR A 43 4.90 2.33 -4.24
N ALA A 44 5.70 1.49 -3.59
CA ALA A 44 7.09 1.83 -3.25
C ALA A 44 7.95 2.10 -4.50
N ALA A 45 7.78 1.30 -5.56
CA ALA A 45 8.50 1.51 -6.83
C ALA A 45 8.13 2.85 -7.48
N LEU A 46 6.84 3.22 -7.49
CA LEU A 46 6.36 4.48 -8.02
C LEU A 46 6.87 5.68 -7.20
N VAL A 47 6.77 5.60 -5.86
CA VAL A 47 7.30 6.66 -4.97
C VAL A 47 8.82 6.80 -5.12
N ALA A 48 9.55 5.67 -5.27
CA ALA A 48 10.98 5.69 -5.50
C ALA A 48 11.34 6.35 -6.85
N ALA A 49 10.57 6.07 -7.90
CA ALA A 49 10.76 6.69 -9.22
C ALA A 49 10.54 8.21 -9.16
N GLY A 50 9.46 8.68 -8.51
CA GLY A 50 9.22 10.10 -8.27
C GLY A 50 10.34 10.75 -7.46
N GLY A 51 10.74 10.14 -6.34
CA GLY A 51 11.84 10.61 -5.51
C GLY A 51 13.16 10.69 -6.26
N TYR A 52 13.48 9.70 -7.11
CA TYR A 52 14.66 9.70 -7.93
C TYR A 52 14.67 10.85 -8.96
N VAL A 53 13.53 11.08 -9.62
CA VAL A 53 13.40 12.22 -10.55
C VAL A 53 13.67 13.54 -9.81
N HIS A 54 13.10 13.75 -8.64
CA HIS A 54 13.33 14.95 -7.84
C HIS A 54 14.78 15.08 -7.39
N LEU A 55 15.46 13.98 -7.06
CA LEU A 55 16.90 13.97 -6.76
C LEU A 55 17.73 14.40 -7.98
N CYS A 56 17.41 13.87 -9.16
CA CYS A 56 18.09 14.24 -10.39
C CYS A 56 17.93 15.74 -10.67
N LEU A 57 16.72 16.26 -10.60
CA LEU A 57 16.45 17.68 -10.83
C LEU A 57 17.13 18.56 -9.77
N TYR A 58 17.06 18.17 -8.49
CA TYR A 58 17.78 18.87 -7.42
C TYR A 58 19.26 19.01 -7.72
N ARG A 59 19.91 17.93 -8.17
CA ARG A 59 21.35 17.92 -8.49
C ARG A 59 21.69 18.70 -9.78
N HIS A 60 20.76 18.81 -10.72
CA HIS A 60 20.95 19.46 -12.01
C HIS A 60 20.46 20.92 -12.05
N GLY A 61 20.48 21.62 -10.93
CA GLY A 61 20.30 23.06 -10.89
C GLY A 61 19.19 23.56 -9.97
N TYR A 62 18.14 22.77 -9.69
CA TYR A 62 17.01 23.23 -8.87
C TYR A 62 17.41 23.55 -7.42
N ARG A 63 18.51 23.01 -6.91
CA ARG A 63 19.05 23.31 -5.57
C ARG A 63 19.36 24.78 -5.35
N THR A 64 19.66 25.52 -6.42
CA THR A 64 20.03 26.94 -6.36
C THR A 64 18.82 27.87 -6.36
N ILE A 65 17.61 27.34 -6.65
CA ILE A 65 16.37 28.12 -6.65
C ILE A 65 15.81 28.13 -5.22
N PRO A 66 15.74 29.30 -4.55
CA PRO A 66 15.22 29.40 -3.18
C PRO A 66 13.83 28.79 -3.06
N LYS A 67 13.52 28.13 -1.93
CA LYS A 67 12.27 27.41 -1.64
C LYS A 67 11.97 26.21 -2.54
N ILE A 68 12.22 26.29 -3.86
CA ILE A 68 12.05 25.18 -4.79
C ILE A 68 13.05 24.07 -4.49
N GLY A 69 14.36 24.40 -4.35
CA GLY A 69 15.39 23.43 -3.97
C GLY A 69 15.10 22.74 -2.64
N VAL A 70 14.62 23.48 -1.64
CA VAL A 70 14.17 22.89 -0.35
C VAL A 70 13.00 21.93 -0.58
N GLY A 71 12.00 22.30 -1.38
CA GLY A 71 10.88 21.44 -1.71
C GLY A 71 11.31 20.12 -2.38
N PHE A 72 12.23 20.20 -3.34
CA PHE A 72 12.81 19.01 -4.00
C PHE A 72 13.56 18.11 -3.01
N LEU A 73 14.35 18.68 -2.11
CA LEU A 73 15.06 17.92 -1.09
C LEU A 73 14.09 17.23 -0.12
N LEU A 74 13.07 17.95 0.35
CA LEU A 74 12.01 17.39 1.18
C LEU A 74 11.28 16.24 0.49
N GLN A 75 10.97 16.40 -0.81
CA GLN A 75 10.36 15.34 -1.62
C GLN A 75 11.23 14.09 -1.64
N VAL A 76 12.55 14.23 -1.88
CA VAL A 76 13.49 13.11 -1.89
C VAL A 76 13.54 12.39 -0.54
N LEU A 77 13.70 13.14 0.54
CA LEU A 77 13.81 12.57 1.89
C LEU A 77 12.51 11.88 2.31
N THR A 78 11.37 12.52 2.07
CA THR A 78 10.06 11.94 2.40
C THR A 78 9.78 10.70 1.55
N SER A 79 10.10 10.72 0.24
CA SER A 79 10.01 9.55 -0.63
C SER A 79 10.82 8.38 -0.08
N ALA A 80 12.07 8.61 0.35
CA ALA A 80 12.91 7.57 0.93
C ALA A 80 12.29 6.94 2.18
N VAL A 81 11.78 7.78 3.11
CA VAL A 81 11.10 7.31 4.32
C VAL A 81 9.84 6.49 3.98
N VAL A 82 9.01 6.99 3.07
CA VAL A 82 7.77 6.29 2.65
C VAL A 82 8.09 4.96 1.98
N VAL A 83 9.09 4.91 1.10
CA VAL A 83 9.53 3.67 0.44
C VAL A 83 10.00 2.65 1.48
N VAL A 84 10.83 3.04 2.42
CA VAL A 84 11.29 2.15 3.50
C VAL A 84 10.09 1.65 4.31
N ALA A 85 9.17 2.52 4.71
CA ALA A 85 7.98 2.15 5.49
C ALA A 85 7.09 1.15 4.73
N LEU A 86 6.87 1.34 3.42
CA LEU A 86 6.11 0.42 2.58
C LEU A 86 6.79 -0.96 2.49
N LEU A 87 8.11 -1.00 2.34
CA LEU A 87 8.86 -2.25 2.16
C LEU A 87 9.01 -3.06 3.45
N ILE A 88 9.23 -2.41 4.60
CA ILE A 88 9.33 -3.10 5.89
C ILE A 88 7.97 -3.56 6.41
N GLY A 89 6.89 -2.91 5.97
CA GLY A 89 5.51 -3.25 6.29
C GLY A 89 5.00 -2.70 7.63
N PRO A 90 3.67 -2.68 7.81
CA PRO A 90 3.01 -1.97 8.91
C PRO A 90 3.43 -2.48 10.30
N HIS A 91 3.63 -3.78 10.46
CA HIS A 91 4.04 -4.36 11.74
C HIS A 91 5.41 -3.85 12.22
N ARG A 92 6.39 -3.74 11.30
CA ARG A 92 7.72 -3.20 11.66
C ARG A 92 7.67 -1.70 11.88
N VAL A 93 6.88 -0.97 11.06
CA VAL A 93 6.65 0.46 11.24
C VAL A 93 6.05 0.74 12.62
N ALA A 94 5.00 0.01 13.03
CA ALA A 94 4.40 0.12 14.35
C ALA A 94 5.40 -0.15 15.48
N ARG A 95 6.25 -1.17 15.31
CA ARG A 95 7.29 -1.51 16.30
C ARG A 95 8.37 -0.43 16.42
N ILE A 96 8.83 0.14 15.29
CA ILE A 96 9.84 1.20 15.29
C ILE A 96 9.29 2.51 15.88
N ALA A 97 8.04 2.83 15.55
CA ALA A 97 7.32 3.97 16.11
C ALA A 97 7.06 3.86 17.62
N GLY A 98 7.34 2.74 18.22
CA GLY A 98 7.39 2.17 19.57
C GLY A 98 6.95 2.97 20.80
N ALA A 99 6.77 4.25 20.68
CA ALA A 99 6.37 5.12 21.80
C ALA A 99 4.86 5.39 21.85
N VAL A 100 4.11 4.99 20.82
CA VAL A 100 2.67 5.24 20.73
C VAL A 100 2.02 3.90 20.42
N HIS A 101 0.94 3.57 21.09
CA HIS A 101 0.11 2.36 20.86
C HIS A 101 -0.41 2.26 19.41
N LEU A 102 0.48 2.36 18.44
CA LEU A 102 0.18 2.33 17.01
C LEU A 102 -0.06 0.87 16.61
N THR A 103 -1.29 0.55 16.28
CA THR A 103 -1.61 -0.78 15.74
C THR A 103 -1.11 -0.91 14.30
N ASP A 104 -0.85 -2.13 13.86
CA ASP A 104 -0.44 -2.44 12.47
C ASP A 104 -1.40 -1.83 11.44
N ARG A 105 -2.69 -1.77 11.76
CA ARG A 105 -3.72 -1.15 10.92
C ARG A 105 -3.46 0.34 10.73
N TRP A 106 -3.23 1.07 11.83
CA TRP A 106 -2.96 2.51 11.77
C TRP A 106 -1.63 2.80 11.11
N ALA A 107 -0.59 2.00 11.38
CA ALA A 107 0.69 2.13 10.69
C ALA A 107 0.55 1.98 9.17
N GLY A 108 -0.23 1.00 8.71
CA GLY A 108 -0.53 0.81 7.28
C GLY A 108 -1.31 1.97 6.67
N ILE A 109 -2.35 2.46 7.37
CA ILE A 109 -3.15 3.62 6.92
C ILE A 109 -2.29 4.87 6.82
N LEU A 110 -1.50 5.18 7.84
CA LEU A 110 -0.63 6.36 7.85
C LEU A 110 0.43 6.30 6.75
N THR A 111 1.04 5.14 6.52
CA THR A 111 2.00 4.96 5.43
C THR A 111 1.35 5.18 4.06
N GLY A 112 0.14 4.61 3.84
CA GLY A 112 -0.62 4.82 2.60
C GLY A 112 -1.02 6.28 2.40
N LEU A 113 -1.52 6.94 3.44
CA LEU A 113 -1.86 8.37 3.42
C LEU A 113 -0.64 9.25 3.16
N SER A 114 0.53 8.91 3.73
CA SER A 114 1.78 9.65 3.47
C SER A 114 2.19 9.53 2.01
N ALA A 115 2.09 8.34 1.40
CA ALA A 115 2.35 8.15 -0.02
C ALA A 115 1.37 8.95 -0.89
N ALA A 116 0.07 8.92 -0.56
CA ALA A 116 -0.96 9.68 -1.27
C ALA A 116 -0.77 11.19 -1.15
N ALA A 117 -0.49 11.69 0.06
CA ALA A 117 -0.26 13.11 0.31
C ALA A 117 0.99 13.63 -0.43
N LEU A 118 2.06 12.82 -0.44
CA LEU A 118 3.28 13.12 -1.16
C LEU A 118 3.02 13.26 -2.66
N ALA A 119 2.35 12.27 -3.25
CA ALA A 119 2.00 12.26 -4.66
C ALA A 119 1.06 13.42 -5.03
N ALA A 120 -0.02 13.61 -4.28
CA ALA A 120 -0.96 14.70 -4.52
C ALA A 120 -0.30 16.08 -4.36
N GLY A 121 0.52 16.26 -3.32
CA GLY A 121 1.28 17.49 -3.09
C GLY A 121 2.21 17.84 -4.24
N THR A 122 2.91 16.84 -4.79
CA THR A 122 3.77 17.02 -5.97
C THR A 122 2.98 17.41 -7.20
N LEU A 123 1.84 16.74 -7.48
CA LEU A 123 0.98 17.08 -8.61
C LEU A 123 0.41 18.49 -8.50
N VAL A 124 -0.01 18.90 -7.29
CA VAL A 124 -0.46 20.28 -7.02
C VAL A 124 0.66 21.27 -7.23
N ALA A 125 1.85 21.03 -6.67
CA ALA A 125 3.01 21.89 -6.88
C ALA A 125 3.38 22.01 -8.36
N PHE A 126 3.36 20.89 -9.08
CA PHE A 126 3.54 20.88 -10.54
C PHE A 126 2.53 21.75 -11.26
N ALA A 127 1.24 21.64 -10.94
CA ALA A 127 0.18 22.46 -11.55
C ALA A 127 0.39 23.94 -11.24
N LEU A 128 0.72 24.29 -9.99
CA LEU A 128 0.95 25.66 -9.57
C LEU A 128 2.12 26.32 -10.29
N THR A 129 3.20 25.59 -10.58
CA THR A 129 4.33 26.15 -11.36
C THR A 129 3.95 26.52 -12.80
N ARG A 130 2.78 26.10 -13.33
CA ARG A 130 2.25 26.42 -14.67
C ARG A 130 1.23 27.54 -14.67
N THR A 131 0.89 28.09 -13.50
CA THR A 131 -0.04 29.22 -13.39
C THR A 131 0.71 30.56 -13.54
N PRO A 132 0.01 31.65 -13.86
CA PRO A 132 0.57 33.00 -13.80
C PRO A 132 1.09 33.30 -12.38
N GLY A 133 2.35 33.72 -12.26
CA GLY A 133 3.03 33.92 -10.98
C GLY A 133 3.71 32.68 -10.42
N GLY A 134 3.33 31.48 -10.87
CA GLY A 134 3.98 30.22 -10.51
C GLY A 134 3.93 29.87 -9.02
N LEU A 135 4.76 28.92 -8.62
CA LEU A 135 4.96 28.55 -7.21
C LEU A 135 6.18 29.32 -6.67
N PHE A 136 5.99 30.21 -5.72
CA PHE A 136 7.06 31.08 -5.15
C PHE A 136 7.79 31.92 -6.22
N ASN A 137 7.07 32.43 -7.23
CA ASN A 137 7.60 33.14 -8.41
C ASN A 137 8.43 32.25 -9.35
N PHE A 138 8.38 30.93 -9.20
CA PHE A 138 9.01 29.97 -10.08
C PHE A 138 7.97 29.42 -11.06
N GLN A 139 8.18 29.63 -12.35
CA GLN A 139 7.30 29.17 -13.44
C GLN A 139 8.05 28.23 -14.38
N GLU A 140 7.34 27.21 -14.81
CA GLU A 140 7.75 26.31 -15.90
C GLU A 140 6.64 26.25 -16.94
N ARG A 141 7.01 25.84 -18.17
CA ARG A 141 6.06 25.74 -19.28
C ARG A 141 5.90 24.30 -19.73
N GLY A 142 4.64 23.91 -19.97
CA GLY A 142 4.30 22.57 -20.46
C GLY A 142 4.89 21.46 -19.60
N LEU A 143 5.52 20.50 -20.23
CA LEU A 143 6.15 19.35 -19.59
C LEU A 143 7.68 19.54 -19.39
N GLN A 144 8.13 20.76 -19.25
CA GLN A 144 9.52 20.99 -18.87
C GLN A 144 9.72 20.80 -17.36
N PRO A 145 10.90 20.30 -16.94
CA PRO A 145 11.99 19.73 -17.75
C PRO A 145 11.63 18.33 -18.28
N ALA A 146 11.80 18.13 -19.58
CA ALA A 146 11.54 16.83 -20.21
C ALA A 146 12.81 15.96 -20.23
N PRO A 147 12.69 14.62 -20.06
CA PRO A 147 11.46 13.83 -19.83
C PRO A 147 11.06 13.73 -18.35
N GLN A 148 11.83 14.34 -17.44
CA GLN A 148 11.70 14.18 -15.99
C GLN A 148 10.31 14.55 -15.47
N ALA A 149 9.73 15.65 -15.95
CA ALA A 149 8.40 16.09 -15.57
C ALA A 149 7.33 15.05 -15.92
N LEU A 150 7.41 14.45 -17.11
CA LEU A 150 6.48 13.39 -17.52
C LEU A 150 6.62 12.14 -16.65
N ILE A 151 7.85 11.71 -16.37
CA ILE A 151 8.11 10.54 -15.52
C ILE A 151 7.55 10.78 -14.11
N ALA A 152 7.78 11.97 -13.54
CA ALA A 152 7.22 12.32 -12.24
C ALA A 152 5.68 12.30 -12.26
N LEU A 153 5.03 12.91 -13.26
CA LEU A 153 3.58 12.90 -13.39
C LEU A 153 3.00 11.49 -13.46
N VAL A 154 3.61 10.61 -14.25
CA VAL A 154 3.17 9.21 -14.37
C VAL A 154 3.36 8.47 -13.05
N ALA A 155 4.50 8.65 -12.39
CA ALA A 155 4.79 8.01 -11.12
C ALA A 155 3.81 8.45 -10.01
N GLU A 156 3.62 9.76 -9.84
CA GLU A 156 2.75 10.32 -8.80
C GLU A 156 1.27 10.00 -9.06
N SER A 157 0.80 10.12 -10.31
CA SER A 157 -0.55 9.69 -10.68
C SER A 157 -0.74 8.19 -10.46
N GLY A 158 0.27 7.39 -10.79
CA GLY A 158 0.29 5.95 -10.56
C GLY A 158 0.14 5.59 -9.08
N VAL A 159 0.79 6.30 -8.17
CA VAL A 159 0.61 6.12 -6.71
C VAL A 159 -0.85 6.29 -6.32
N LEU A 160 -1.50 7.37 -6.76
CA LEU A 160 -2.91 7.65 -6.42
C LEU A 160 -3.84 6.60 -7.00
N VAL A 161 -3.62 6.15 -8.24
CA VAL A 161 -4.42 5.11 -8.89
C VAL A 161 -4.28 3.77 -8.16
N VAL A 162 -3.06 3.35 -7.83
CA VAL A 162 -2.81 2.08 -7.13
C VAL A 162 -3.44 2.09 -5.74
N LEU A 163 -3.26 3.17 -4.97
CA LEU A 163 -3.88 3.30 -3.64
C LEU A 163 -5.41 3.37 -3.72
N GLY A 164 -5.95 4.10 -4.69
CA GLY A 164 -7.40 4.16 -4.94
C GLY A 164 -7.98 2.79 -5.30
N ALA A 165 -7.34 2.05 -6.21
CA ALA A 165 -7.73 0.70 -6.58
C ALA A 165 -7.70 -0.26 -5.38
N TRP A 166 -6.68 -0.14 -4.52
CA TRP A 166 -6.60 -0.94 -3.31
C TRP A 166 -7.74 -0.64 -2.34
N LEU A 167 -8.06 0.63 -2.11
CA LEU A 167 -9.18 1.03 -1.24
C LEU A 167 -10.53 0.52 -1.74
N VAL A 168 -10.78 0.61 -3.06
CA VAL A 168 -12.00 0.09 -3.68
C VAL A 168 -12.08 -1.42 -3.52
N ALA A 169 -11.00 -2.15 -3.81
CA ALA A 169 -10.94 -3.60 -3.67
C ALA A 169 -11.19 -4.05 -2.21
N ASP A 170 -10.58 -3.39 -1.23
CA ASP A 170 -10.79 -3.68 0.20
C ASP A 170 -12.24 -3.41 0.62
N HIS A 171 -12.84 -2.33 0.11
CA HIS A 171 -14.22 -1.96 0.42
C HIS A 171 -15.24 -2.97 -0.14
N VAL A 172 -15.08 -3.39 -1.39
CA VAL A 172 -15.97 -4.38 -2.04
C VAL A 172 -15.98 -5.69 -1.26
N VAL A 173 -14.80 -6.21 -0.92
CA VAL A 173 -14.67 -7.49 -0.20
C VAL A 173 -15.26 -7.43 1.22
N ARG A 174 -15.19 -6.30 1.90
CA ARG A 174 -15.80 -6.15 3.22
C ARG A 174 -17.34 -6.12 3.18
N ARG A 175 -17.95 -5.82 2.03
CA ARG A 175 -19.42 -5.77 1.87
C ARG A 175 -20.04 -7.14 1.57
N GLU A 176 -19.37 -8.03 0.85
CA GLU A 176 -19.93 -9.34 0.45
C GLU A 176 -20.40 -10.22 1.63
N PRO A 177 -19.64 -10.38 2.74
CA PRO A 177 -20.09 -11.23 3.85
C PRO A 177 -21.35 -10.71 4.54
N ARG A 178 -21.57 -9.39 4.52
CA ARG A 178 -22.75 -8.77 5.14
C ARG A 178 -24.02 -8.99 4.33
N ALA A 179 -23.93 -8.99 3.01
CA ALA A 179 -25.06 -9.24 2.12
C ALA A 179 -25.56 -10.69 2.24
N LEU A 180 -24.64 -11.66 2.31
CA LEU A 180 -24.96 -13.07 2.49
C LEU A 180 -25.55 -13.40 3.88
N ALA A 181 -25.16 -12.66 4.91
CA ALA A 181 -25.74 -12.82 6.24
C ALA A 181 -27.17 -12.26 6.32
N ALA A 182 -27.45 -11.15 5.62
CA ALA A 182 -28.78 -10.53 5.60
C ALA A 182 -29.80 -11.31 4.77
N SER A 183 -29.38 -12.11 3.80
CA SER A 183 -30.27 -12.93 2.96
C SER A 183 -30.70 -14.27 3.60
N ARG A 184 -30.19 -14.57 4.79
CA ARG A 184 -30.51 -15.81 5.55
C ARG A 184 -31.51 -15.61 6.69
N VAL A 185 -32.01 -14.38 6.87
CA VAL A 185 -33.07 -14.00 7.82
C VAL A 185 -34.38 -13.79 7.08
#